data_8009509618ad57027b8b922ddfdb1ef9
#
_entry.id   8009509618ad57027b8b922ddfdb1ef9
#
_cell.length_a   1.000
_cell.length_b   1.000
_cell.length_c   1.000
_cell.angle_alpha   90.00
_cell.angle_beta   90.00
_cell.angle_gamma   90.00
#
_symmetry.space_group_name_H-M   'P 1'
#
loop_
_entity.id
_entity.type
_entity.pdbx_description
1 polymer ?
#
loop_
_entity_poly.entity_id
_entity_poly.type
_entity_poly.pdbx_seq_one_letter_code
_entity_poly.pdbx_strand_id
1 'polypeptide(L)'
;KESLPVEKRSKTGIVSTFRNFGAIVHNPRYMLYVLQLAFAQGILFAYIASSPFIVQQHYGFSPFAFSICFAVNAVAIGVAAAISVKFRQPETGTLTGCIGMLCLSVCVMIALYNGCGFWTYELLMFALLFTMGLTFTSSTTLAMDSERRYAGAASALLGALCFASGGIVSPLVGLGNILVSTGVTFVVCAICSLLCTLWAMRKVPMKVAMCRIFR
;
A
#
# COMPACT_ATOMS: atom_id res chain seq x y z
N LYS A 1 -19.14 -25.28 7.78
CA LYS A 1 -19.39 -26.14 6.59
C LYS A 1 -18.57 -25.56 5.44
N GLU A 2 -17.69 -26.34 4.86
CA GLU A 2 -16.82 -25.90 3.77
C GLU A 2 -17.65 -25.65 2.51
N SER A 3 -17.51 -24.46 1.90
CA SER A 3 -18.33 -24.03 0.75
C SER A 3 -17.82 -24.55 -0.59
N LEU A 4 -16.56 -25.03 -0.67
CA LEU A 4 -15.98 -25.51 -1.92
C LEU A 4 -16.39 -26.98 -2.18
N PRO A 5 -16.98 -27.31 -3.38
CA PRO A 5 -17.29 -28.67 -3.77
C PRO A 5 -16.06 -29.59 -3.71
N VAL A 6 -16.24 -30.86 -3.30
CA VAL A 6 -15.15 -31.81 -3.10
C VAL A 6 -14.28 -32.01 -4.35
N GLU A 7 -14.90 -31.95 -5.52
CA GLU A 7 -14.24 -32.09 -6.84
C GLU A 7 -13.27 -30.94 -7.17
N LYS A 8 -13.52 -29.74 -6.58
CA LYS A 8 -12.68 -28.53 -6.78
C LYS A 8 -11.63 -28.32 -5.69
N ARG A 9 -11.60 -29.19 -4.66
CA ARG A 9 -10.63 -29.12 -3.57
C ARG A 9 -9.26 -29.57 -4.06
N SER A 10 -8.28 -28.70 -3.88
CA SER A 10 -6.89 -29.06 -4.15
C SER A 10 -6.40 -30.08 -3.11
N LYS A 11 -6.01 -31.26 -3.55
CA LYS A 11 -5.34 -32.28 -2.70
C LYS A 11 -3.84 -32.04 -2.61
N THR A 12 -3.36 -30.83 -2.84
CA THR A 12 -1.95 -30.50 -2.88
C THR A 12 -1.38 -30.43 -1.46
N GLY A 13 -0.36 -31.22 -1.21
CA GLY A 13 0.40 -31.19 0.06
C GLY A 13 1.23 -29.91 0.22
N ILE A 14 1.79 -29.70 1.42
CA ILE A 14 2.58 -28.51 1.78
C ILE A 14 3.71 -28.24 0.78
N VAL A 15 4.40 -29.27 0.31
CA VAL A 15 5.52 -29.17 -0.65
C VAL A 15 5.07 -28.56 -1.99
N SER A 16 3.87 -28.93 -2.48
CA SER A 16 3.34 -28.37 -3.72
C SER A 16 2.92 -26.89 -3.54
N THR A 17 2.53 -26.48 -2.35
CA THR A 17 2.24 -25.10 -2.02
C THR A 17 3.51 -24.24 -2.13
N PHE A 18 4.64 -24.71 -1.59
CA PHE A 18 5.93 -24.01 -1.74
C PHE A 18 6.39 -23.92 -3.20
N ARG A 19 6.17 -24.97 -4.00
CA ARG A 19 6.45 -24.93 -5.44
C ARG A 19 5.59 -23.90 -6.16
N ASN A 20 4.35 -23.74 -5.75
CA ASN A 20 3.44 -22.71 -6.31
C ASN A 20 3.94 -21.29 -5.96
N PHE A 21 4.50 -21.05 -4.77
CA PHE A 21 5.14 -19.77 -4.45
C PHE A 21 6.29 -19.46 -5.41
N GLY A 22 7.13 -20.46 -5.73
CA GLY A 22 8.20 -20.30 -6.72
C GLY A 22 7.65 -19.84 -8.09
N ALA A 23 6.58 -20.46 -8.57
CA ALA A 23 5.95 -20.05 -9.84
C ALA A 23 5.38 -18.63 -9.79
N ILE A 24 4.72 -18.26 -8.69
CA ILE A 24 4.10 -16.93 -8.52
C ILE A 24 5.17 -15.82 -8.46
N VAL A 25 6.29 -16.05 -7.74
CA VAL A 25 7.39 -15.08 -7.64
C VAL A 25 8.04 -14.80 -9.00
N HIS A 26 8.03 -15.77 -9.92
CA HIS A 26 8.55 -15.59 -11.27
C HIS A 26 7.61 -14.80 -12.19
N ASN A 27 6.37 -14.51 -11.77
CA ASN A 27 5.49 -13.63 -12.53
C ASN A 27 5.82 -12.15 -12.24
N PRO A 28 6.49 -11.45 -13.16
CA PRO A 28 6.96 -10.09 -12.90
C PRO A 28 5.81 -9.09 -12.74
N ARG A 29 4.65 -9.34 -13.36
CA ARG A 29 3.49 -8.45 -13.23
C ARG A 29 2.92 -8.54 -11.81
N TYR A 30 2.72 -9.75 -11.31
CA TYR A 30 2.29 -9.98 -9.94
C TYR A 30 3.24 -9.33 -8.95
N MET A 31 4.53 -9.64 -9.05
CA MET A 31 5.55 -9.13 -8.12
C MET A 31 5.65 -7.61 -8.10
N LEU A 32 5.53 -6.95 -9.25
CA LEU A 32 5.58 -5.49 -9.31
C LEU A 32 4.39 -4.84 -8.59
N TYR A 33 3.16 -5.38 -8.73
CA TYR A 33 2.02 -4.85 -7.99
C TYR A 33 2.08 -5.19 -6.50
N VAL A 34 2.60 -6.36 -6.13
CA VAL A 34 2.81 -6.73 -4.72
C VAL A 34 3.89 -5.86 -4.09
N LEU A 35 5.01 -5.61 -4.76
CA LEU A 35 6.05 -4.70 -4.27
C LEU A 35 5.54 -3.26 -4.16
N GLN A 36 4.74 -2.81 -5.13
CA GLN A 36 4.07 -1.51 -5.06
C GLN A 36 3.23 -1.41 -3.78
N LEU A 37 2.40 -2.43 -3.50
CA LEU A 37 1.58 -2.49 -2.29
C LEU A 37 2.44 -2.56 -1.02
N ALA A 38 3.53 -3.34 -1.04
CA ALA A 38 4.46 -3.45 0.09
C ALA A 38 5.09 -2.10 0.45
N PHE A 39 5.49 -1.29 -0.56
CA PHE A 39 5.99 0.06 -0.31
C PHE A 39 4.89 1.03 0.15
N ALA A 40 3.67 0.96 -0.41
CA ALA A 40 2.55 1.73 0.08
C ALA A 40 2.22 1.37 1.55
N GLN A 41 2.25 0.09 1.88
CA GLN A 41 2.08 -0.41 3.24
C GLN A 41 3.22 0.03 4.16
N GLY A 42 4.45 0.18 3.63
CA GLY A 42 5.58 0.77 4.34
C GLY A 42 5.27 2.19 4.85
N ILE A 43 4.58 3.02 4.05
CA ILE A 43 4.11 4.36 4.49
C ILE A 43 3.15 4.21 5.68
N LEU A 44 2.20 3.29 5.62
CA LEU A 44 1.26 3.05 6.72
C LEU A 44 1.97 2.62 7.99
N PHE A 45 2.89 1.66 7.90
CA PHE A 45 3.63 1.19 9.06
C PHE A 45 4.58 2.23 9.63
N ALA A 46 5.20 3.05 8.78
CA ALA A 46 5.98 4.21 9.22
C ALA A 46 5.09 5.22 9.97
N TYR A 47 3.88 5.51 9.45
CA TYR A 47 2.89 6.34 10.15
C TYR A 47 2.50 5.72 11.50
N ILE A 48 2.15 4.44 11.55
CA ILE A 48 1.78 3.75 12.81
C ILE A 48 2.91 3.84 13.83
N ALA A 49 4.16 3.68 13.41
CA ALA A 49 5.31 3.71 14.29
C ALA A 49 5.66 5.13 14.80
N SER A 50 5.52 6.16 13.94
CA SER A 50 5.93 7.54 14.27
C SER A 50 4.83 8.39 14.89
N SER A 51 3.57 8.16 14.51
CA SER A 51 2.46 9.06 14.88
C SER A 51 2.24 9.22 16.39
N PRO A 52 2.40 8.19 17.26
CA PRO A 52 2.30 8.39 18.70
C PRO A 52 3.32 9.40 19.23
N PHE A 53 4.56 9.33 18.72
CA PHE A 53 5.63 10.25 19.13
C PHE A 53 5.40 11.65 18.57
N ILE A 54 4.99 11.77 17.32
CA ILE A 54 4.73 13.07 16.69
C ILE A 54 3.54 13.75 17.34
N VAL A 55 2.41 13.06 17.50
CA VAL A 55 1.17 13.69 18.02
C VAL A 55 1.25 13.94 19.52
N GLN A 56 1.76 12.98 20.30
CA GLN A 56 1.74 13.09 21.75
C GLN A 56 2.97 13.81 22.32
N GLN A 57 4.19 13.50 21.82
CA GLN A 57 5.40 14.07 22.39
C GLN A 57 5.80 15.38 21.73
N HIS A 58 5.70 15.49 20.39
CA HIS A 58 6.09 16.71 19.68
C HIS A 58 4.99 17.79 19.75
N TYR A 59 3.73 17.43 19.50
CA TYR A 59 2.61 18.37 19.54
C TYR A 59 1.89 18.44 20.89
N GLY A 60 2.20 17.58 21.85
CA GLY A 60 1.68 17.62 23.21
C GLY A 60 0.22 17.19 23.38
N PHE A 61 -0.35 16.46 22.42
CA PHE A 61 -1.73 16.00 22.52
C PHE A 61 -1.88 14.77 23.44
N SER A 62 -3.07 14.64 24.03
CA SER A 62 -3.39 13.50 24.88
C SER A 62 -3.49 12.19 24.08
N PRO A 63 -3.28 11.01 24.71
CA PRO A 63 -3.51 9.71 24.05
C PRO A 63 -4.92 9.55 23.48
N PHE A 64 -5.92 10.16 24.14
CA PHE A 64 -7.30 10.16 23.64
C PHE A 64 -7.45 10.95 22.32
N ALA A 65 -6.88 12.16 22.26
CA ALA A 65 -6.89 12.97 21.02
C ALA A 65 -6.15 12.25 19.88
N PHE A 66 -4.99 11.64 20.17
CA PHE A 66 -4.28 10.79 19.21
C PHE A 66 -5.16 9.65 18.67
N SER A 67 -5.91 8.97 19.54
CA SER A 67 -6.79 7.87 19.12
C SER A 67 -7.90 8.34 18.16
N ILE A 68 -8.44 9.55 18.36
CA ILE A 68 -9.43 10.16 17.45
C ILE A 68 -8.80 10.45 16.09
N CYS A 69 -7.63 11.10 16.05
CA CYS A 69 -6.91 11.38 14.80
C CYS A 69 -6.61 10.09 14.04
N PHE A 70 -6.13 9.07 14.74
CA PHE A 70 -5.84 7.77 14.16
C PHE A 70 -7.09 7.11 13.57
N ALA A 71 -8.23 7.19 14.26
CA ALA A 71 -9.50 6.67 13.77
C ALA A 71 -9.99 7.43 12.53
N VAL A 72 -9.88 8.77 12.50
CA VAL A 72 -10.24 9.59 11.33
C VAL A 72 -9.37 9.21 10.13
N ASN A 73 -8.08 9.03 10.33
CA ASN A 73 -7.16 8.62 9.29
C ASN A 73 -7.44 7.19 8.77
N ALA A 74 -7.85 6.27 9.65
CA ALA A 74 -8.28 4.94 9.24
C ALA A 74 -9.56 4.99 8.38
N VAL A 75 -10.52 5.86 8.73
CA VAL A 75 -11.73 6.11 7.91
C VAL A 75 -11.35 6.66 6.54
N ALA A 76 -10.37 7.56 6.44
CA ALA A 76 -9.89 8.08 5.15
C ALA A 76 -9.42 6.95 4.22
N ILE A 77 -8.63 6.00 4.74
CA ILE A 77 -8.17 4.82 3.99
C ILE A 77 -9.37 4.00 3.51
N GLY A 78 -10.33 3.70 4.41
CA GLY A 78 -11.51 2.89 4.08
C GLY A 78 -12.40 3.54 3.02
N VAL A 79 -12.66 4.83 3.14
CA VAL A 79 -13.44 5.62 2.16
C VAL A 79 -12.73 5.64 0.80
N ALA A 80 -11.44 5.90 0.79
CA ALA A 80 -10.65 5.89 -0.44
C ALA A 80 -10.63 4.51 -1.12
N ALA A 81 -10.49 3.43 -0.34
CA ALA A 81 -10.57 2.06 -0.84
C ALA A 81 -11.94 1.77 -1.48
N ALA A 82 -13.04 2.23 -0.86
CA ALA A 82 -14.39 2.11 -1.43
C ALA A 82 -14.56 2.94 -2.71
N ILE A 83 -14.00 4.15 -2.76
CA ILE A 83 -14.03 5.00 -3.96
C ILE A 83 -13.22 4.36 -5.10
N SER A 84 -12.11 3.70 -4.78
CA SER A 84 -11.24 3.09 -5.78
C SER A 84 -11.93 2.02 -6.62
N VAL A 85 -12.97 1.36 -6.09
CA VAL A 85 -13.79 0.39 -6.83
C VAL A 85 -14.56 1.04 -7.99
N LYS A 86 -14.83 2.36 -7.92
CA LYS A 86 -15.53 3.10 -8.96
C LYS A 86 -14.66 3.45 -10.16
N PHE A 87 -13.34 3.31 -10.05
CA PHE A 87 -12.47 3.52 -11.22
C PHE A 87 -12.74 2.46 -12.28
N ARG A 88 -13.05 2.91 -13.48
CA ARG A 88 -13.30 2.03 -14.63
C ARG A 88 -12.11 1.11 -14.93
N GLN A 89 -10.90 1.58 -14.68
CA GLN A 89 -9.66 0.85 -14.86
C GLN A 89 -8.86 0.87 -13.54
N PRO A 90 -8.56 -0.29 -12.94
CA PRO A 90 -7.78 -0.36 -11.70
C PRO A 90 -6.38 0.27 -11.84
N GLU A 91 -5.79 0.20 -13.04
CA GLU A 91 -4.49 0.82 -13.35
C GLU A 91 -4.53 2.34 -13.10
N THR A 92 -5.61 3.01 -13.49
CA THR A 92 -5.78 4.45 -13.25
C THR A 92 -5.87 4.76 -11.76
N GLY A 93 -6.63 3.97 -11.00
CA GLY A 93 -6.74 4.12 -9.55
C GLY A 93 -5.38 3.96 -8.85
N THR A 94 -4.61 2.92 -9.24
CA THR A 94 -3.26 2.70 -8.72
C THR A 94 -2.33 3.86 -9.06
N LEU A 95 -2.30 4.31 -10.30
CA LEU A 95 -1.39 5.39 -10.74
C LEU A 95 -1.75 6.71 -10.06
N THR A 96 -3.02 7.09 -10.02
CA THR A 96 -3.49 8.31 -9.36
C THR A 96 -3.14 8.30 -7.87
N GLY A 97 -3.37 7.17 -7.20
CA GLY A 97 -3.00 7.01 -5.79
C GLY A 97 -1.48 7.12 -5.56
N CYS A 98 -0.65 6.48 -6.40
CA CYS A 98 0.81 6.55 -6.28
C CYS A 98 1.36 7.96 -6.52
N ILE A 99 0.84 8.71 -7.51
CA ILE A 99 1.22 10.10 -7.74
C ILE A 99 0.80 10.97 -6.55
N GLY A 100 -0.42 10.81 -6.05
CA GLY A 100 -0.91 11.53 -4.88
C GLY A 100 -0.07 11.23 -3.64
N MET A 101 0.28 9.95 -3.40
CA MET A 101 1.17 9.56 -2.30
C MET A 101 2.53 10.24 -2.40
N LEU A 102 3.15 10.29 -3.60
CA LEU A 102 4.45 10.93 -3.77
C LEU A 102 4.37 12.43 -3.49
N CYS A 103 3.42 13.13 -4.10
CA CYS A 103 3.24 14.58 -3.87
C CYS A 103 3.02 14.89 -2.39
N LEU A 104 2.11 14.15 -1.74
CA LEU A 104 1.76 14.39 -0.33
C LEU A 104 2.89 13.97 0.61
N SER A 105 3.64 12.90 0.31
CA SER A 105 4.83 12.53 1.09
C SER A 105 5.88 13.62 1.09
N VAL A 106 6.12 14.26 -0.07
CA VAL A 106 7.03 15.41 -0.17
C VAL A 106 6.49 16.59 0.64
N CYS A 107 5.18 16.88 0.55
CA CYS A 107 4.56 17.96 1.35
C CYS A 107 4.70 17.68 2.86
N VAL A 108 4.44 16.45 3.32
CA VAL A 108 4.62 16.06 4.73
C VAL A 108 6.07 16.22 5.16
N MET A 109 7.03 15.77 4.35
CA MET A 109 8.45 15.91 4.65
C MET A 109 8.85 17.37 4.82
N ILE A 110 8.45 18.24 3.88
CA ILE A 110 8.73 19.68 3.95
C ILE A 110 8.04 20.31 5.17
N ALA A 111 6.80 19.95 5.44
CA ALA A 111 6.03 20.46 6.57
C ALA A 111 6.69 20.09 7.91
N LEU A 112 7.08 18.83 8.10
CA LEU A 112 7.76 18.36 9.31
C LEU A 112 9.14 19.01 9.47
N TYR A 113 9.89 19.19 8.38
CA TYR A 113 11.19 19.83 8.42
C TYR A 113 11.11 21.31 8.82
N ASN A 114 10.08 22.03 8.39
CA ASN A 114 9.84 23.44 8.72
C ASN A 114 9.07 23.65 10.05
N GLY A 115 8.81 22.60 10.82
CA GLY A 115 8.12 22.70 12.10
C GLY A 115 6.67 23.18 11.97
N CYS A 116 5.90 22.59 11.08
CA CYS A 116 4.50 22.96 10.86
C CYS A 116 3.62 22.73 12.10
N GLY A 117 2.51 23.46 12.18
CA GLY A 117 1.51 23.25 13.23
C GLY A 117 0.76 21.91 13.04
N PHE A 118 0.20 21.40 14.15
CA PHE A 118 -0.51 20.12 14.20
C PHE A 118 -1.59 19.96 13.11
N TRP A 119 -2.42 20.94 12.90
CA TRP A 119 -3.52 20.86 11.93
C TRP A 119 -3.04 20.70 10.48
N THR A 120 -1.91 21.35 10.14
CA THR A 120 -1.27 21.17 8.83
C THR A 120 -0.74 19.75 8.67
N TYR A 121 -0.08 19.22 9.70
CA TYR A 121 0.40 17.85 9.71
C TYR A 121 -0.76 16.85 9.55
N GLU A 122 -1.82 16.99 10.34
CA GLU A 122 -2.95 16.06 10.33
C GLU A 122 -3.71 16.08 9.01
N LEU A 123 -3.93 17.26 8.42
CA LEU A 123 -4.56 17.38 7.10
C LEU A 123 -3.74 16.72 6.00
N LEU A 124 -2.42 16.91 6.03
CA LEU A 124 -1.53 16.27 5.06
C LEU A 124 -1.49 14.75 5.26
N MET A 125 -1.49 14.28 6.50
CA MET A 125 -1.54 12.84 6.80
C MET A 125 -2.86 12.22 6.36
N PHE A 126 -3.99 12.88 6.62
CA PHE A 126 -5.30 12.44 6.15
C PHE A 126 -5.32 12.29 4.62
N ALA A 127 -4.83 13.31 3.90
CA ALA A 127 -4.76 13.28 2.44
C ALA A 127 -3.80 12.19 1.93
N LEU A 128 -2.63 12.01 2.57
CA LEU A 128 -1.65 10.98 2.21
C LEU A 128 -2.25 9.57 2.38
N LEU A 129 -2.88 9.30 3.50
CA LEU A 129 -3.50 8.02 3.78
C LEU A 129 -4.73 7.76 2.90
N PHE A 130 -5.46 8.82 2.53
CA PHE A 130 -6.54 8.74 1.54
C PHE A 130 -5.99 8.29 0.17
N THR A 131 -4.91 8.91 -0.34
CA THR A 131 -4.32 8.50 -1.63
C THR A 131 -3.75 7.08 -1.57
N MET A 132 -3.21 6.66 -0.43
CA MET A 132 -2.80 5.28 -0.20
C MET A 132 -3.98 4.32 -0.30
N GLY A 133 -5.13 4.64 0.30
CA GLY A 133 -6.36 3.84 0.22
C GLY A 133 -6.83 3.60 -1.22
N LEU A 134 -6.65 4.57 -2.13
CA LEU A 134 -6.96 4.40 -3.55
C LEU A 134 -6.11 3.30 -4.21
N THR A 135 -4.84 3.17 -3.81
CA THR A 135 -3.96 2.15 -4.39
C THR A 135 -4.27 0.75 -3.87
N PHE A 136 -4.72 0.63 -2.64
CA PHE A 136 -4.84 -0.65 -1.95
C PHE A 136 -5.75 -1.63 -2.69
N THR A 137 -6.99 -1.26 -2.95
CA THR A 137 -7.97 -2.11 -3.65
C THR A 137 -7.60 -2.33 -5.11
N SER A 138 -7.21 -1.26 -5.81
CA SER A 138 -6.87 -1.32 -7.23
C SER A 138 -5.67 -2.22 -7.49
N SER A 139 -4.59 -2.06 -6.74
CA SER A 139 -3.36 -2.86 -6.92
C SER A 139 -3.53 -4.30 -6.48
N THR A 140 -4.28 -4.56 -5.40
CA THR A 140 -4.64 -5.93 -5.00
C THR A 140 -5.40 -6.63 -6.11
N THR A 141 -6.37 -5.96 -6.74
CA THR A 141 -7.13 -6.50 -7.87
C THR A 141 -6.19 -6.85 -9.03
N LEU A 142 -5.26 -5.96 -9.40
CA LEU A 142 -4.31 -6.17 -10.49
C LEU A 142 -3.33 -7.32 -10.20
N ALA A 143 -2.84 -7.42 -8.96
CA ALA A 143 -1.98 -8.51 -8.52
C ALA A 143 -2.72 -9.85 -8.60
N MET A 144 -3.91 -9.94 -8.01
CA MET A 144 -4.70 -11.17 -7.96
C MET A 144 -5.21 -11.59 -9.34
N ASP A 145 -5.52 -10.64 -10.23
CA ASP A 145 -5.94 -10.93 -11.61
C ASP A 145 -4.84 -11.63 -12.42
N SER A 146 -3.57 -11.36 -12.10
CA SER A 146 -2.43 -11.98 -12.77
C SER A 146 -2.16 -13.42 -12.32
N GLU A 147 -2.69 -13.87 -11.16
CA GLU A 147 -2.44 -15.19 -10.56
C GLU A 147 -3.73 -15.91 -10.13
N ARG A 148 -4.78 -15.83 -10.93
CA ARG A 148 -6.09 -16.45 -10.64
C ARG A 148 -6.02 -17.95 -10.34
N ARG A 149 -5.09 -18.66 -10.99
CA ARG A 149 -4.91 -20.11 -10.80
C ARG A 149 -4.44 -20.48 -9.40
N TYR A 150 -3.62 -19.62 -8.79
CA TYR A 150 -3.03 -19.84 -7.48
C TYR A 150 -3.50 -18.79 -6.46
N ALA A 151 -4.76 -18.35 -6.56
CA ALA A 151 -5.29 -17.22 -5.81
C ALA A 151 -5.03 -17.29 -4.29
N GLY A 152 -5.17 -18.47 -3.66
CA GLY A 152 -4.89 -18.64 -2.23
C GLY A 152 -3.41 -18.43 -1.88
N ALA A 153 -2.48 -19.02 -2.65
CA ALA A 153 -1.05 -18.85 -2.45
C ALA A 153 -0.60 -17.41 -2.77
N ALA A 154 -1.16 -16.82 -3.82
CA ALA A 154 -0.90 -15.43 -4.19
C ALA A 154 -1.37 -14.47 -3.08
N SER A 155 -2.57 -14.65 -2.54
CA SER A 155 -3.06 -13.83 -1.43
C SER A 155 -2.18 -13.95 -0.18
N ALA A 156 -1.73 -15.15 0.16
CA ALA A 156 -0.84 -15.38 1.29
C ALA A 156 0.52 -14.69 1.09
N LEU A 157 1.12 -14.80 -0.11
CA LEU A 157 2.38 -14.15 -0.45
C LEU A 157 2.27 -12.62 -0.43
N LEU A 158 1.17 -12.06 -0.97
CA LEU A 158 0.87 -10.64 -0.93
C LEU A 158 0.82 -10.14 0.51
N GLY A 159 0.04 -10.79 1.37
CA GLY A 159 -0.04 -10.43 2.79
C GLY A 159 1.31 -10.51 3.48
N ALA A 160 2.06 -11.62 3.27
CA ALA A 160 3.37 -11.80 3.88
C ALA A 160 4.36 -10.70 3.49
N LEU A 161 4.44 -10.32 2.21
CA LEU A 161 5.35 -9.26 1.73
C LEU A 161 4.92 -7.88 2.23
N CYS A 162 3.62 -7.59 2.27
CA CYS A 162 3.09 -6.34 2.82
C CYS A 162 3.42 -6.20 4.31
N PHE A 163 3.24 -7.24 5.12
CA PHE A 163 3.60 -7.18 6.54
C PHE A 163 5.12 -7.19 6.77
N ALA A 164 5.89 -7.92 5.96
CA ALA A 164 7.34 -7.91 6.04
C ALA A 164 7.92 -6.51 5.78
N SER A 165 7.33 -5.74 4.84
CA SER A 165 7.72 -4.35 4.61
C SER A 165 7.54 -3.49 5.86
N GLY A 166 6.46 -3.72 6.62
CA GLY A 166 6.23 -3.06 7.91
C GLY A 166 7.31 -3.37 8.94
N GLY A 167 7.70 -4.65 9.05
CA GLY A 167 8.78 -5.08 9.94
C GLY A 167 10.14 -4.45 9.61
N ILE A 168 10.38 -4.15 8.33
CA ILE A 168 11.62 -3.48 7.89
C ILE A 168 11.53 -1.97 8.09
N VAL A 169 10.41 -1.35 7.71
CA VAL A 169 10.25 0.10 7.66
C VAL A 169 10.04 0.72 9.04
N SER A 170 9.28 0.05 9.94
CA SER A 170 8.98 0.61 11.26
C SER A 170 10.23 0.94 12.10
N PRO A 171 11.27 0.11 12.18
CA PRO A 171 12.49 0.45 12.89
C PRO A 171 13.25 1.64 12.27
N LEU A 172 13.19 1.80 10.94
CA LEU A 172 13.90 2.87 10.23
C LEU A 172 13.43 4.26 10.66
N VAL A 173 12.15 4.40 10.98
CA VAL A 173 11.58 5.68 11.45
C VAL A 173 12.17 6.12 12.79
N GLY A 174 12.62 5.18 13.63
CA GLY A 174 13.26 5.46 14.92
C GLY A 174 14.75 5.86 14.81
N LEU A 175 15.34 5.86 13.62
CA LEU A 175 16.75 6.20 13.44
C LEU A 175 16.95 7.73 13.40
N GLY A 176 17.53 8.28 14.45
CA GLY A 176 17.86 9.70 14.55
C GLY A 176 16.64 10.58 14.87
N ASN A 177 16.47 11.69 14.14
CA ASN A 177 15.33 12.59 14.36
C ASN A 177 14.07 12.01 13.74
N ILE A 178 13.08 11.67 14.57
CA ILE A 178 11.85 10.99 14.17
C ILE A 178 11.07 11.76 13.09
N LEU A 179 11.05 13.10 13.11
CA LEU A 179 10.34 13.92 12.15
C LEU A 179 10.98 13.79 10.75
N VAL A 180 12.31 13.88 10.72
CA VAL A 180 13.08 13.77 9.46
C VAL A 180 13.02 12.34 8.92
N SER A 181 13.27 11.34 9.78
CA SER A 181 13.25 9.93 9.39
C SER A 181 11.89 9.51 8.85
N THR A 182 10.78 9.98 9.47
CA THR A 182 9.42 9.72 9.00
C THR A 182 9.20 10.32 7.61
N GLY A 183 9.53 11.60 7.42
CA GLY A 183 9.36 12.26 6.12
C GLY A 183 10.17 11.60 5.01
N VAL A 184 11.45 11.30 5.27
CA VAL A 184 12.32 10.61 4.30
C VAL A 184 11.78 9.22 3.95
N THR A 185 11.34 8.47 4.95
CA THR A 185 10.78 7.12 4.75
C THR A 185 9.53 7.16 3.88
N PHE A 186 8.63 8.13 4.11
CA PHE A 186 7.44 8.31 3.27
C PHE A 186 7.80 8.58 1.81
N VAL A 187 8.73 9.50 1.57
CA VAL A 187 9.17 9.86 0.20
C VAL A 187 9.82 8.67 -0.49
N VAL A 188 10.74 7.96 0.17
CA VAL A 188 11.41 6.79 -0.41
C VAL A 188 10.40 5.70 -0.77
N CYS A 189 9.50 5.36 0.16
CA CYS A 189 8.46 4.37 -0.08
C CYS A 189 7.52 4.79 -1.23
N ALA A 190 7.12 6.07 -1.30
CA ALA A 190 6.26 6.59 -2.36
C ALA A 190 6.94 6.54 -3.74
N ILE A 191 8.24 6.88 -3.83
CA ILE A 191 9.03 6.77 -5.06
C ILE A 191 9.10 5.31 -5.51
N CYS A 192 9.47 4.39 -4.62
CA CYS A 192 9.55 2.97 -4.95
C CYS A 192 8.20 2.40 -5.40
N SER A 193 7.11 2.78 -4.72
CA SER A 193 5.75 2.40 -5.08
C SER A 193 5.38 2.88 -6.48
N LEU A 194 5.66 4.16 -6.81
CA LEU A 194 5.39 4.72 -8.14
C LEU A 194 6.24 4.05 -9.23
N LEU A 195 7.53 3.81 -8.99
CA LEU A 195 8.42 3.13 -9.93
C LEU A 195 7.93 1.71 -10.24
N CYS A 196 7.51 0.95 -9.23
CA CYS A 196 6.92 -0.38 -9.42
C CYS A 196 5.67 -0.32 -10.29
N THR A 197 4.79 0.66 -10.05
CA THR A 197 3.57 0.87 -10.84
C THR A 197 3.89 1.17 -12.30
N LEU A 198 4.77 2.13 -12.55
CA LEU A 198 5.16 2.52 -13.91
C LEU A 198 5.81 1.36 -14.67
N TRP A 199 6.61 0.56 -13.97
CA TRP A 199 7.25 -0.61 -14.60
C TRP A 199 6.23 -1.72 -14.89
N ALA A 200 5.29 -1.97 -13.97
CA ALA A 200 4.20 -2.93 -14.18
C ALA A 200 3.33 -2.55 -15.39
N MET A 201 3.02 -1.26 -15.55
CA MET A 201 2.23 -0.76 -16.68
C MET A 201 2.97 -0.87 -18.02
N ARG A 202 4.29 -0.66 -18.06
CA ARG A 202 5.09 -0.82 -19.29
C ARG A 202 5.17 -2.26 -19.79
N LYS A 203 5.10 -3.25 -18.88
CA LYS A 203 5.15 -4.69 -19.25
C LYS A 203 3.81 -5.25 -19.71
N VAL A 204 2.73 -4.47 -19.73
CA VAL A 204 1.45 -4.86 -20.32
C VAL A 204 1.54 -4.64 -21.83
N PRO A 205 1.54 -5.69 -22.70
CA PRO A 205 1.51 -5.47 -24.13
C PRO A 205 0.20 -4.75 -24.49
N MET A 206 0.29 -3.65 -25.26
CA MET A 206 -0.83 -2.80 -25.70
C MET A 206 -2.02 -3.57 -26.30
N LYS A 207 -1.84 -4.80 -26.77
CA LYS A 207 -2.91 -5.66 -27.28
C LYS A 207 -4.00 -6.01 -26.26
N VAL A 208 -3.69 -6.06 -24.96
CA VAL A 208 -4.67 -6.39 -23.91
C VAL A 208 -5.47 -5.16 -23.51
N ALA A 209 -4.86 -3.97 -23.55
CA ALA A 209 -5.54 -2.72 -23.28
C ALA A 209 -6.58 -2.38 -24.36
N MET A 210 -6.26 -2.64 -25.62
CA MET A 210 -7.16 -2.36 -26.74
C MET A 210 -8.38 -3.30 -26.80
N CYS A 211 -8.23 -4.55 -26.35
CA CYS A 211 -9.35 -5.51 -26.32
C CYS A 211 -10.36 -5.22 -25.18
N ARG A 212 -9.97 -4.45 -24.13
CA ARG A 212 -10.86 -4.03 -23.05
C ARG A 212 -11.60 -2.71 -23.32
N ILE A 213 -11.16 -1.93 -24.32
CA ILE A 213 -11.82 -0.67 -24.72
C ILE A 213 -13.05 -0.95 -25.60
N PHE A 214 -13.07 -2.11 -26.29
CA PHE A 214 -14.12 -2.50 -27.24
C PHE A 214 -15.08 -3.59 -26.71
N ARG A 215 -15.12 -3.81 -25.40
CA ARG A 215 -16.15 -4.66 -24.77
C ARG A 215 -17.02 -3.90 -23.79
#